data_4f1efa9ce9c1a370cf5e7bd6cc47dd67
#
_entry.id   4f1efa9ce9c1a370cf5e7bd6cc47dd67
#
_cell.length_a   1.000
_cell.length_b   1.000
_cell.length_c   1.000
_cell.angle_alpha   90.00
_cell.angle_beta   90.00
_cell.angle_gamma   90.00
#
_symmetry.space_group_name_H-M   'P 1'
#
loop_
_entity.id
_entity.type
_entity.pdbx_description
1 polymer ?
#
loop_
_entity_poly.entity_id
_entity_poly.type
_entity_poly.pdbx_seq_one_letter_code
_entity_poly.pdbx_strand_id
1 'polypeptide(L)'
;MQATPPPVTATLVPETQPQAEHRIGIRLVNDQAEFFDKHSGEKFTPRGANYVFVPENGAFTNTPLRVGTYDPQLTRQVFSHLKGLGYNSVRVFLDSCSRGPNCIANVTKPGLNPAYLDNIADMMLAAREAGIYILFTSNDLPDDGGYSAEANLGSGGDFAGYRNSFYLRPQAISATRRYWRDILTGLVERNAAFEVVLGWQLLNEQWMFRDQPPLSLTNGLVETTTGSYDMGDPQQKQKMVSDGIIYYIAQMKAEILRHDPTALVTMGFFVPELVAPDWYVETSSLLEKSDLDFFDFHAYPGDLSLQAHVEAFGMLGYTAKPIILGEYGAFRHLYAERDTAARVITNWVADSCELGFDGWLYWSYYPANAWIGDRTWGLVDGNDDFLELFSPHNQPDICVPVEIPHANLAYNKPVRASRSLPDEPARFAVDDDPVTQWGAGDAPVQWIAIDLEGSYRITEIRLLVAQWPAGKTVHRVQVRYAGAEGFATVHEFSGMTGDQDWLVFAPPEALENVIEIRIQTISSPSWVAWKEIQVKGESAP
;
A
#
# COMPACT_ATOMS: atom_id res chain seq x y z
N MET A 1 15.04 -78.41 8.60
CA MET A 1 15.49 -77.42 7.62
C MET A 1 14.69 -76.19 7.90
N GLN A 2 15.32 -75.18 8.56
CA GLN A 2 14.70 -73.90 8.78
C GLN A 2 14.96 -73.01 7.55
N ALA A 3 13.91 -72.49 6.97
CA ALA A 3 14.00 -71.59 5.84
C ALA A 3 14.48 -70.18 6.32
N THR A 4 15.53 -69.66 5.71
CA THR A 4 16.06 -68.31 5.90
C THR A 4 15.08 -67.31 5.27
N PRO A 5 14.73 -66.22 5.95
CA PRO A 5 13.88 -65.20 5.35
C PRO A 5 14.63 -64.42 4.24
N PRO A 6 13.92 -63.93 3.22
CA PRO A 6 14.55 -63.20 2.12
C PRO A 6 15.11 -61.84 2.64
N PRO A 7 16.16 -61.28 1.98
CA PRO A 7 16.75 -60.03 2.36
C PRO A 7 15.75 -58.87 2.15
N VAL A 8 15.60 -58.04 3.16
CA VAL A 8 14.83 -56.76 3.08
C VAL A 8 15.60 -55.82 2.17
N THR A 9 15.06 -55.56 1.00
CA THR A 9 15.56 -54.53 0.08
C THR A 9 15.31 -53.19 0.74
N ALA A 10 16.35 -52.52 1.18
CA ALA A 10 16.26 -51.14 1.64
C ALA A 10 15.81 -50.25 0.46
N THR A 11 14.62 -49.70 0.55
CA THR A 11 14.15 -48.68 -0.36
C THR A 11 15.03 -47.44 -0.13
N LEU A 12 15.87 -47.11 -1.11
CA LEU A 12 16.61 -45.85 -1.10
C LEU A 12 15.58 -44.74 -1.08
N VAL A 13 15.51 -44.01 0.02
CA VAL A 13 14.85 -42.72 0.08
C VAL A 13 15.61 -41.83 -0.91
N PRO A 14 14.95 -41.17 -1.87
CA PRO A 14 15.63 -40.25 -2.76
C PRO A 14 16.33 -39.21 -1.90
N GLU A 15 17.64 -39.03 -2.09
CA GLU A 15 18.38 -37.92 -1.54
C GLU A 15 17.74 -36.64 -2.11
N THR A 16 16.99 -35.91 -1.29
CA THR A 16 16.50 -34.59 -1.67
C THR A 16 17.71 -33.74 -1.94
N GLN A 17 17.84 -33.25 -3.17
CA GLN A 17 18.87 -32.26 -3.48
C GLN A 17 18.73 -31.07 -2.50
N PRO A 18 19.84 -30.53 -1.97
CA PRO A 18 19.76 -29.36 -1.10
C PRO A 18 19.07 -28.24 -1.87
N GLN A 19 18.04 -27.67 -1.24
CA GLN A 19 17.30 -26.56 -1.78
C GLN A 19 18.25 -25.35 -1.95
N ALA A 20 18.07 -24.59 -3.03
CA ALA A 20 18.90 -23.41 -3.27
C ALA A 20 18.69 -22.37 -2.16
N GLU A 21 19.78 -21.86 -1.61
CA GLU A 21 19.70 -20.82 -0.58
C GLU A 21 19.16 -19.50 -1.14
N HIS A 22 18.34 -18.83 -0.35
CA HIS A 22 17.91 -17.46 -0.66
C HIS A 22 19.12 -16.54 -0.83
N ARG A 23 19.14 -15.82 -1.93
CA ARG A 23 20.28 -14.96 -2.27
C ARG A 23 20.36 -13.71 -1.38
N ILE A 24 19.21 -13.17 -1.01
CA ILE A 24 19.15 -11.97 -0.15
C ILE A 24 19.15 -12.38 1.31
N GLY A 25 19.95 -11.71 2.11
CA GLY A 25 20.04 -11.86 3.55
C GLY A 25 19.93 -10.51 4.27
N ILE A 26 19.97 -10.55 5.59
CA ILE A 26 19.97 -9.37 6.46
C ILE A 26 21.24 -9.41 7.31
N ARG A 27 21.87 -8.25 7.50
CA ARG A 27 23.02 -8.06 8.38
C ARG A 27 22.90 -6.74 9.14
N LEU A 28 23.69 -6.61 10.21
CA LEU A 28 23.86 -5.36 10.94
C LEU A 28 25.12 -4.65 10.49
N VAL A 29 25.00 -3.38 10.17
CA VAL A 29 26.12 -2.49 9.83
C VAL A 29 25.99 -1.22 10.67
N ASN A 30 26.92 -0.96 11.59
CA ASN A 30 26.87 0.19 12.50
C ASN A 30 25.54 0.30 13.29
N ASP A 31 25.09 -0.81 13.84
CA ASP A 31 23.82 -0.94 14.60
C ASP A 31 22.52 -0.67 13.78
N GLN A 32 22.63 -0.63 12.46
CA GLN A 32 21.48 -0.57 11.56
C GLN A 32 21.39 -1.85 10.74
N ALA A 33 20.21 -2.45 10.70
CA ALA A 33 19.95 -3.62 9.87
C ALA A 33 19.77 -3.20 8.40
N GLU A 34 20.32 -4.01 7.49
CA GLU A 34 20.15 -3.80 6.05
C GLU A 34 20.02 -5.12 5.31
N PHE A 35 19.35 -5.11 4.16
CA PHE A 35 19.41 -6.23 3.22
C PHE A 35 20.76 -6.24 2.49
N PHE A 36 21.26 -7.43 2.18
CA PHE A 36 22.47 -7.60 1.37
C PHE A 36 22.39 -8.84 0.47
N ASP A 37 23.07 -8.79 -0.65
CA ASP A 37 23.28 -9.93 -1.53
C ASP A 37 24.39 -10.81 -0.96
N LYS A 38 24.07 -12.04 -0.58
CA LYS A 38 25.02 -13.00 0.04
C LYS A 38 26.18 -13.37 -0.89
N HIS A 39 26.01 -13.27 -2.22
CA HIS A 39 27.06 -13.61 -3.18
C HIS A 39 28.05 -12.46 -3.39
N SER A 40 27.56 -11.24 -3.57
CA SER A 40 28.45 -10.07 -3.78
C SER A 40 28.91 -9.44 -2.47
N GLY A 41 28.13 -9.61 -1.38
CA GLY A 41 28.34 -8.90 -0.12
C GLY A 41 27.87 -7.45 -0.17
N GLU A 42 27.31 -6.98 -1.26
CA GLU A 42 26.84 -5.59 -1.41
C GLU A 42 25.48 -5.37 -0.74
N LYS A 43 25.21 -4.14 -0.33
CA LYS A 43 23.88 -3.73 0.13
C LYS A 43 22.86 -3.99 -0.97
N PHE A 44 21.72 -4.56 -0.60
CA PHE A 44 20.58 -4.77 -1.49
C PHE A 44 19.45 -3.85 -1.04
N THR A 45 18.91 -3.05 -1.95
CA THR A 45 17.78 -2.18 -1.70
C THR A 45 16.60 -2.65 -2.56
N PRO A 46 15.56 -3.25 -1.97
CA PRO A 46 14.37 -3.63 -2.73
C PRO A 46 13.72 -2.41 -3.38
N ARG A 47 13.66 -2.38 -4.72
CA ARG A 47 12.96 -1.35 -5.50
C ARG A 47 12.12 -2.01 -6.56
N GLY A 48 10.83 -1.76 -6.55
CA GLY A 48 9.93 -2.43 -7.47
C GLY A 48 8.47 -2.08 -7.30
N ALA A 49 7.62 -3.05 -7.59
CA ALA A 49 6.18 -2.85 -7.58
C ALA A 49 5.41 -4.07 -7.11
N ASN A 50 4.19 -3.82 -6.67
CA ASN A 50 3.19 -4.86 -6.48
C ASN A 50 2.68 -5.33 -7.86
N TYR A 51 3.01 -6.57 -8.25
CA TYR A 51 2.52 -7.23 -9.45
C TYR A 51 1.27 -8.04 -9.09
N VAL A 52 0.17 -7.31 -8.90
CA VAL A 52 -1.11 -7.84 -8.39
C VAL A 52 -2.15 -7.90 -9.50
N PHE A 53 -2.22 -6.86 -10.31
CA PHE A 53 -3.18 -6.77 -11.40
C PHE A 53 -2.56 -7.24 -12.71
N VAL A 54 -3.36 -7.94 -13.53
CA VAL A 54 -2.98 -8.37 -14.88
C VAL A 54 -4.13 -8.10 -15.85
N PRO A 55 -3.84 -7.85 -17.13
CA PRO A 55 -4.88 -7.67 -18.15
C PRO A 55 -5.69 -8.96 -18.33
N GLU A 56 -7.02 -8.85 -18.35
CA GLU A 56 -7.93 -9.92 -18.68
C GLU A 56 -9.18 -9.36 -19.36
N ASN A 57 -9.45 -9.80 -20.61
CA ASN A 57 -10.67 -9.43 -21.38
C ASN A 57 -10.92 -7.91 -21.48
N GLY A 58 -9.88 -7.11 -21.63
CA GLY A 58 -9.96 -5.64 -21.75
C GLY A 58 -10.13 -4.89 -20.42
N ALA A 59 -10.02 -5.58 -19.29
CA ALA A 59 -9.99 -5.04 -17.94
C ALA A 59 -8.76 -5.56 -17.19
N PHE A 60 -8.60 -5.14 -15.95
CA PHE A 60 -7.60 -5.72 -15.03
C PHE A 60 -8.27 -6.63 -14.01
N THR A 61 -7.64 -7.77 -13.73
CA THR A 61 -8.02 -8.67 -12.64
C THR A 61 -6.89 -8.76 -11.62
N ASN A 62 -7.25 -8.97 -10.34
CA ASN A 62 -6.29 -9.11 -9.23
C ASN A 62 -5.87 -10.57 -8.97
N THR A 63 -5.96 -11.43 -9.95
CA THR A 63 -5.66 -12.86 -9.83
C THR A 63 -4.55 -13.31 -10.78
N PRO A 64 -3.32 -12.76 -10.68
CA PRO A 64 -2.24 -13.01 -11.63
C PRO A 64 -1.85 -14.48 -11.75
N LEU A 65 -1.99 -15.25 -10.68
CA LEU A 65 -1.61 -16.67 -10.62
C LEU A 65 -2.74 -17.65 -10.96
N ARG A 66 -3.98 -17.16 -11.17
CA ARG A 66 -5.16 -18.02 -11.45
C ARG A 66 -4.94 -18.86 -12.71
N VAL A 67 -5.33 -20.12 -12.64
CA VAL A 67 -5.27 -21.05 -13.79
C VAL A 67 -6.15 -20.52 -14.91
N GLY A 68 -5.56 -20.31 -16.09
CA GLY A 68 -6.21 -19.72 -17.24
C GLY A 68 -6.12 -18.18 -17.34
N THR A 69 -5.66 -17.49 -16.27
CA THR A 69 -5.31 -16.06 -16.31
C THR A 69 -3.80 -15.87 -16.36
N TYR A 70 -3.05 -16.70 -15.61
CA TYR A 70 -1.59 -16.63 -15.62
C TYR A 70 -1.05 -16.79 -17.06
N ASP A 71 -0.26 -15.79 -17.48
CA ASP A 71 0.41 -15.77 -18.77
C ASP A 71 1.93 -15.77 -18.55
N PRO A 72 2.61 -16.91 -18.84
CA PRO A 72 4.05 -17.02 -18.68
C PRO A 72 4.85 -16.06 -19.54
N GLN A 73 4.35 -15.72 -20.74
CA GLN A 73 5.04 -14.81 -21.65
C GLN A 73 4.93 -13.36 -21.16
N LEU A 74 3.74 -12.93 -20.78
CA LEU A 74 3.52 -11.60 -20.18
C LEU A 74 4.36 -11.42 -18.93
N THR A 75 4.39 -12.42 -18.03
CA THR A 75 5.19 -12.38 -16.80
C THR A 75 6.68 -12.14 -17.10
N ARG A 76 7.25 -12.89 -18.08
CA ARG A 76 8.64 -12.70 -18.49
C ARG A 76 8.90 -11.33 -19.13
N GLN A 77 7.96 -10.83 -19.92
CA GLN A 77 8.04 -9.49 -20.51
C GLN A 77 8.06 -8.41 -19.42
N VAL A 78 7.14 -8.48 -18.46
CA VAL A 78 7.06 -7.53 -17.34
C VAL A 78 8.34 -7.56 -16.50
N PHE A 79 8.82 -8.73 -16.11
CA PHE A 79 10.02 -8.85 -15.29
C PHE A 79 11.28 -8.37 -16.02
N SER A 80 11.39 -8.69 -17.31
CA SER A 80 12.48 -8.19 -18.15
C SER A 80 12.44 -6.67 -18.31
N HIS A 81 11.25 -6.09 -18.48
CA HIS A 81 11.06 -4.64 -18.59
C HIS A 81 11.43 -3.94 -17.26
N LEU A 82 10.93 -4.41 -16.14
CA LEU A 82 11.30 -3.91 -14.81
C LEU A 82 12.82 -3.95 -14.62
N LYS A 83 13.45 -5.08 -14.93
CA LYS A 83 14.90 -5.24 -14.81
C LYS A 83 15.66 -4.29 -15.72
N GLY A 84 15.18 -4.10 -16.96
CA GLY A 84 15.76 -3.17 -17.94
C GLY A 84 15.78 -1.71 -17.46
N LEU A 85 14.87 -1.34 -16.57
CA LEU A 85 14.80 -0.03 -15.93
C LEU A 85 15.53 0.04 -14.56
N GLY A 86 16.15 -1.07 -14.14
CA GLY A 86 16.90 -1.16 -12.90
C GLY A 86 16.12 -1.62 -11.68
N TYR A 87 14.83 -1.86 -11.78
CA TYR A 87 14.05 -2.48 -10.70
C TYR A 87 14.56 -3.89 -10.41
N ASN A 88 14.39 -4.34 -9.16
CA ASN A 88 14.95 -5.61 -8.73
C ASN A 88 13.97 -6.49 -7.95
N SER A 89 12.79 -5.98 -7.59
CA SER A 89 11.84 -6.70 -6.76
C SER A 89 10.39 -6.53 -7.24
N VAL A 90 9.57 -7.56 -6.98
CA VAL A 90 8.11 -7.49 -7.11
C VAL A 90 7.46 -8.11 -5.89
N ARG A 91 6.26 -7.65 -5.53
CA ARG A 91 5.42 -8.26 -4.52
C ARG A 91 4.22 -8.90 -5.20
N VAL A 92 3.91 -10.15 -4.84
CA VAL A 92 2.88 -10.96 -5.51
C VAL A 92 2.01 -11.66 -4.48
N PHE A 93 0.69 -11.58 -4.67
CA PHE A 93 -0.26 -12.30 -3.82
C PHE A 93 -0.36 -13.77 -4.23
N LEU A 94 -0.10 -14.67 -3.28
CA LEU A 94 -0.22 -16.11 -3.49
C LEU A 94 -1.67 -16.55 -3.72
N ASP A 95 -2.61 -15.92 -3.05
CA ASP A 95 -3.97 -16.43 -2.83
C ASP A 95 -5.08 -15.39 -3.07
N SER A 96 -4.83 -14.39 -3.91
CA SER A 96 -5.88 -13.44 -4.34
C SER A 96 -7.07 -14.14 -5.01
N CYS A 97 -6.88 -15.37 -5.50
CA CYS A 97 -7.94 -16.27 -5.95
C CYS A 97 -8.15 -17.38 -4.90
N SER A 98 -9.05 -17.17 -3.93
CA SER A 98 -9.28 -18.04 -2.78
C SER A 98 -10.35 -19.13 -3.01
N ARG A 99 -11.26 -18.94 -3.97
CA ARG A 99 -12.41 -19.80 -4.22
C ARG A 99 -12.59 -20.12 -5.70
N GLY A 100 -12.87 -21.38 -5.99
CA GLY A 100 -13.23 -21.88 -7.33
C GLY A 100 -12.18 -22.80 -7.94
N PRO A 101 -12.52 -23.49 -9.05
CA PRO A 101 -11.72 -24.58 -9.60
C PRO A 101 -10.36 -24.14 -10.16
N ASN A 102 -10.19 -22.86 -10.47
CA ASN A 102 -8.98 -22.30 -11.05
C ASN A 102 -8.11 -21.55 -10.02
N CYS A 103 -8.53 -21.55 -8.75
CA CYS A 103 -7.85 -20.85 -7.66
C CYS A 103 -6.86 -21.76 -6.94
N ILE A 104 -6.20 -21.21 -5.91
CA ILE A 104 -5.07 -21.84 -5.21
C ILE A 104 -5.43 -23.18 -4.56
N ALA A 105 -6.67 -23.35 -4.10
CA ALA A 105 -7.11 -24.55 -3.40
C ALA A 105 -8.06 -25.42 -4.23
N ASN A 106 -8.07 -26.72 -3.94
CA ASN A 106 -8.97 -27.66 -4.58
C ASN A 106 -10.41 -27.50 -4.07
N VAL A 107 -11.40 -27.49 -4.97
CA VAL A 107 -12.83 -27.40 -4.62
C VAL A 107 -13.43 -28.73 -4.17
N THR A 108 -12.86 -29.88 -4.58
CA THR A 108 -13.46 -31.21 -4.39
C THR A 108 -12.73 -32.09 -3.39
N LYS A 109 -11.53 -31.72 -2.98
CA LYS A 109 -10.70 -32.49 -2.04
C LYS A 109 -9.83 -31.54 -1.21
N PRO A 110 -9.34 -31.99 -0.04
CA PRO A 110 -8.38 -31.20 0.75
C PRO A 110 -7.09 -30.91 -0.02
N GLY A 111 -6.50 -29.71 0.27
CA GLY A 111 -5.20 -29.31 -0.24
C GLY A 111 -5.25 -28.34 -1.43
N LEU A 112 -4.09 -28.07 -1.99
CA LEU A 112 -3.88 -27.06 -3.03
C LEU A 112 -4.15 -27.61 -4.44
N ASN A 113 -4.36 -26.70 -5.38
CA ASN A 113 -4.51 -26.95 -6.79
C ASN A 113 -3.12 -27.10 -7.45
N PRO A 114 -2.77 -28.30 -7.99
CA PRO A 114 -1.45 -28.50 -8.58
C PRO A 114 -1.14 -27.55 -9.73
N ALA A 115 -2.12 -27.23 -10.59
CA ALA A 115 -1.91 -26.32 -11.72
C ALA A 115 -1.65 -24.89 -11.28
N TYR A 116 -2.20 -24.48 -10.14
CA TYR A 116 -1.89 -23.17 -9.55
C TYR A 116 -0.46 -23.13 -9.00
N LEU A 117 -0.01 -24.22 -8.34
CA LEU A 117 1.38 -24.36 -7.90
C LEU A 117 2.38 -24.39 -9.08
N ASP A 118 1.99 -24.95 -10.23
CA ASP A 118 2.79 -24.90 -11.46
C ASP A 118 2.98 -23.45 -11.92
N ASN A 119 1.96 -22.60 -11.82
CA ASN A 119 2.04 -21.17 -12.15
C ASN A 119 2.99 -20.41 -11.20
N ILE A 120 2.94 -20.70 -9.89
CA ILE A 120 3.87 -20.10 -8.93
C ILE A 120 5.32 -20.49 -9.26
N ALA A 121 5.57 -21.77 -9.52
CA ALA A 121 6.90 -22.28 -9.86
C ALA A 121 7.44 -21.69 -11.17
N ASP A 122 6.60 -21.52 -12.20
CA ASP A 122 6.98 -20.87 -13.46
C ASP A 122 7.26 -19.38 -13.25
N MET A 123 6.49 -18.67 -12.43
CA MET A 123 6.77 -17.27 -12.08
C MET A 123 8.11 -17.12 -11.34
N MET A 124 8.44 -18.04 -10.42
CA MET A 124 9.76 -18.07 -9.77
C MET A 124 10.89 -18.31 -10.78
N LEU A 125 10.66 -19.17 -11.78
CA LEU A 125 11.61 -19.38 -12.87
C LEU A 125 11.79 -18.12 -13.70
N ALA A 126 10.70 -17.44 -14.08
CA ALA A 126 10.76 -16.17 -14.82
C ALA A 126 11.51 -15.08 -14.04
N ALA A 127 11.34 -15.02 -12.73
CA ALA A 127 12.06 -14.11 -11.85
C ALA A 127 13.57 -14.40 -11.83
N ARG A 128 13.97 -15.67 -11.77
CA ARG A 128 15.36 -16.10 -11.87
C ARG A 128 15.99 -15.70 -13.21
N GLU A 129 15.28 -15.94 -14.31
CA GLU A 129 15.71 -15.60 -15.66
C GLU A 129 15.95 -14.08 -15.81
N ALA A 130 15.08 -13.25 -15.22
CA ALA A 130 15.18 -11.81 -15.24
C ALA A 130 16.13 -11.21 -14.19
N GLY A 131 16.47 -11.94 -13.12
CA GLY A 131 17.20 -11.41 -11.97
C GLY A 131 16.34 -10.46 -11.11
N ILE A 132 15.07 -10.80 -10.95
CA ILE A 132 14.07 -10.12 -10.09
C ILE A 132 13.86 -10.99 -8.84
N TYR A 133 13.63 -10.35 -7.69
CA TYR A 133 13.28 -11.02 -6.44
C TYR A 133 11.79 -10.86 -6.14
N ILE A 134 11.18 -11.90 -5.57
CA ILE A 134 9.74 -11.89 -5.29
C ILE A 134 9.50 -11.90 -3.78
N LEU A 135 8.73 -10.94 -3.29
CA LEU A 135 8.06 -11.00 -1.99
C LEU A 135 6.68 -11.63 -2.20
N PHE A 136 6.55 -12.90 -1.80
CA PHE A 136 5.26 -13.57 -1.86
C PHE A 136 4.44 -13.29 -0.61
N THR A 137 3.22 -12.79 -0.79
CA THR A 137 2.31 -12.49 0.31
C THR A 137 1.07 -13.38 0.28
N SER A 138 0.66 -13.88 1.45
CA SER A 138 -0.68 -14.45 1.64
C SER A 138 -1.67 -13.35 2.00
N ASN A 139 -2.87 -13.40 1.47
CA ASN A 139 -3.94 -12.47 1.85
C ASN A 139 -4.82 -13.06 2.94
N ASP A 140 -5.17 -14.36 2.80
CA ASP A 140 -6.03 -15.07 3.77
C ASP A 140 -5.96 -16.59 3.55
N LEU A 141 -6.57 -17.37 4.45
CA LEU A 141 -6.76 -18.78 4.20
C LEU A 141 -7.76 -18.99 3.05
N PRO A 142 -7.46 -19.88 2.07
CA PRO A 142 -8.40 -20.17 1.00
C PRO A 142 -9.73 -20.72 1.53
N ASP A 143 -10.82 -20.34 0.90
CA ASP A 143 -12.15 -20.82 1.21
C ASP A 143 -12.29 -22.33 0.91
N ASP A 144 -11.64 -22.77 -0.19
CA ASP A 144 -11.61 -24.18 -0.62
C ASP A 144 -10.41 -24.94 -0.03
N GLY A 145 -10.26 -26.21 -0.34
CA GLY A 145 -9.15 -27.06 0.13
C GLY A 145 -9.22 -27.44 1.61
N GLY A 146 -10.28 -27.04 2.31
CA GLY A 146 -10.55 -27.39 3.71
C GLY A 146 -9.79 -26.55 4.74
N TYR A 147 -9.08 -25.50 4.34
CA TYR A 147 -8.29 -24.67 5.28
C TYR A 147 -9.17 -23.80 6.15
N SER A 148 -10.08 -23.00 5.56
CA SER A 148 -11.04 -22.18 6.31
C SER A 148 -11.99 -23.02 7.15
N ALA A 149 -12.40 -24.20 6.66
CA ALA A 149 -13.22 -25.14 7.42
C ALA A 149 -12.48 -25.67 8.67
N GLU A 150 -11.18 -26.01 8.55
CA GLU A 150 -10.33 -26.41 9.68
C GLU A 150 -10.18 -25.28 10.70
N ALA A 151 -9.93 -24.06 10.23
CA ALA A 151 -9.78 -22.87 11.09
C ALA A 151 -11.04 -22.61 11.94
N ASN A 152 -12.23 -22.97 11.43
CA ASN A 152 -13.50 -22.79 12.11
C ASN A 152 -13.95 -24.03 12.94
N LEU A 153 -13.27 -25.17 12.86
CA LEU A 153 -13.60 -26.35 13.64
C LEU A 153 -13.43 -26.09 15.15
N GLY A 154 -14.28 -26.73 15.95
CA GLY A 154 -14.24 -26.60 17.41
C GLY A 154 -14.68 -25.23 17.92
N SER A 155 -15.53 -24.57 17.19
CA SER A 155 -15.97 -23.18 17.37
C SER A 155 -16.82 -22.92 18.61
N GLY A 156 -16.51 -23.48 19.76
CA GLY A 156 -17.17 -23.14 21.02
C GLY A 156 -16.77 -21.77 21.58
N GLY A 157 -16.07 -20.92 20.83
CA GLY A 157 -15.66 -19.60 21.25
C GLY A 157 -16.48 -18.49 20.60
N ASP A 158 -16.71 -17.41 21.32
CA ASP A 158 -17.54 -16.27 20.94
C ASP A 158 -16.98 -15.44 19.77
N PHE A 159 -15.81 -15.79 19.24
CA PHE A 159 -15.12 -15.05 18.16
C PHE A 159 -14.69 -15.92 16.98
N ALA A 160 -15.21 -17.13 16.85
CA ALA A 160 -15.01 -17.96 15.66
C ALA A 160 -15.54 -17.27 14.41
N GLY A 161 -14.77 -17.30 13.32
CA GLY A 161 -15.18 -16.66 12.05
C GLY A 161 -14.84 -15.17 11.94
N TYR A 162 -14.38 -14.53 13.01
CA TYR A 162 -13.83 -13.18 12.95
C TYR A 162 -12.32 -13.20 12.64
N ARG A 163 -11.82 -12.14 12.03
CA ARG A 163 -10.41 -12.00 11.63
C ARG A 163 -9.46 -12.16 12.81
N ASN A 164 -9.82 -11.60 13.96
CA ASN A 164 -9.04 -11.74 15.20
C ASN A 164 -8.80 -13.21 15.61
N SER A 165 -9.68 -14.13 15.22
CA SER A 165 -9.56 -15.55 15.54
C SER A 165 -8.33 -16.22 14.93
N PHE A 166 -7.82 -15.72 13.79
CA PHE A 166 -6.67 -16.29 13.10
C PHE A 166 -5.41 -16.28 13.95
N TYR A 167 -5.25 -15.30 14.82
CA TYR A 167 -4.09 -15.18 15.72
C TYR A 167 -4.26 -15.87 17.06
N LEU A 168 -5.49 -16.18 17.46
CA LEU A 168 -5.80 -16.54 18.82
C LEU A 168 -6.22 -18.00 18.99
N ARG A 169 -6.78 -18.62 17.95
CA ARG A 169 -7.37 -19.96 18.07
C ARG A 169 -6.44 -21.06 17.59
N PRO A 170 -6.32 -22.20 18.32
CA PRO A 170 -5.46 -23.32 17.94
C PRO A 170 -5.80 -23.88 16.55
N GLN A 171 -7.10 -23.93 16.19
CA GLN A 171 -7.57 -24.45 14.92
C GLN A 171 -7.11 -23.54 13.75
N ALA A 172 -7.20 -22.21 13.92
CA ALA A 172 -6.74 -21.27 12.90
C ALA A 172 -5.21 -21.34 12.72
N ILE A 173 -4.46 -21.39 13.82
CA ILE A 173 -3.00 -21.61 13.79
C ILE A 173 -2.65 -22.92 13.07
N SER A 174 -3.36 -24.03 13.36
CA SER A 174 -3.13 -25.33 12.73
C SER A 174 -3.42 -25.28 11.22
N ALA A 175 -4.54 -24.70 10.82
CA ALA A 175 -4.94 -24.57 9.43
C ALA A 175 -3.94 -23.73 8.62
N THR A 176 -3.47 -22.61 9.18
CA THR A 176 -2.50 -21.73 8.52
C THR A 176 -1.13 -22.40 8.40
N ARG A 177 -0.68 -23.15 9.43
CA ARG A 177 0.55 -23.95 9.34
C ARG A 177 0.43 -25.01 8.24
N ARG A 178 -0.71 -25.71 8.14
CA ARG A 178 -0.96 -26.68 7.07
C ARG A 178 -0.92 -26.02 5.69
N TYR A 179 -1.48 -24.84 5.56
CA TYR A 179 -1.48 -24.09 4.31
C TYR A 179 -0.05 -23.74 3.85
N TRP A 180 0.78 -23.16 4.73
CA TRP A 180 2.19 -22.87 4.43
C TRP A 180 2.98 -24.14 4.09
N ARG A 181 2.80 -25.21 4.86
CA ARG A 181 3.43 -26.51 4.56
C ARG A 181 3.05 -27.01 3.18
N ASP A 182 1.77 -26.98 2.82
CA ASP A 182 1.28 -27.51 1.56
C ASP A 182 1.81 -26.70 0.37
N ILE A 183 1.91 -25.35 0.49
CA ILE A 183 2.55 -24.50 -0.50
C ILE A 183 4.02 -24.89 -0.69
N LEU A 184 4.79 -24.85 0.38
CA LEU A 184 6.24 -25.06 0.30
C LEU A 184 6.60 -26.47 -0.14
N THR A 185 5.92 -27.49 0.36
CA THR A 185 6.09 -28.87 -0.10
C THR A 185 5.80 -28.97 -1.60
N GLY A 186 4.69 -28.37 -2.05
CA GLY A 186 4.33 -28.37 -3.47
C GLY A 186 5.34 -27.65 -4.36
N LEU A 187 5.98 -26.58 -3.88
CA LEU A 187 7.04 -25.88 -4.61
C LEU A 187 8.36 -26.66 -4.60
N VAL A 188 8.72 -27.30 -3.49
CA VAL A 188 9.89 -28.20 -3.41
C VAL A 188 9.76 -29.35 -4.40
N GLU A 189 8.59 -29.99 -4.50
CA GLU A 189 8.31 -31.07 -5.46
C GLU A 189 8.47 -30.62 -6.92
N ARG A 190 8.36 -29.34 -7.20
CA ARG A 190 8.54 -28.70 -8.52
C ARG A 190 9.94 -28.20 -8.79
N ASN A 191 10.86 -28.35 -7.86
CA ASN A 191 12.20 -27.75 -7.91
C ASN A 191 12.13 -26.24 -8.19
N ALA A 192 11.20 -25.53 -7.54
CA ALA A 192 11.01 -24.10 -7.73
C ALA A 192 12.26 -23.30 -7.34
N ALA A 193 12.43 -22.12 -7.92
CA ALA A 193 13.63 -21.30 -7.77
C ALA A 193 13.58 -20.47 -6.45
N PHE A 194 13.81 -21.10 -5.31
CA PHE A 194 13.73 -20.45 -3.99
C PHE A 194 14.75 -19.31 -3.80
N GLU A 195 15.88 -19.36 -4.52
CA GLU A 195 16.93 -18.34 -4.45
C GLU A 195 16.46 -16.93 -4.84
N VAL A 196 15.35 -16.80 -5.58
CA VAL A 196 14.77 -15.52 -5.99
C VAL A 196 13.69 -15.01 -5.05
N VAL A 197 13.35 -15.76 -4.01
CA VAL A 197 12.36 -15.29 -3.02
C VAL A 197 13.05 -14.28 -2.11
N LEU A 198 12.54 -13.03 -2.12
CA LEU A 198 12.97 -11.99 -1.17
C LEU A 198 12.50 -12.33 0.24
N GLY A 199 11.29 -12.85 0.35
CA GLY A 199 10.71 -13.28 1.60
C GLY A 199 9.32 -13.88 1.43
N TRP A 200 8.87 -14.59 2.46
CA TRP A 200 7.50 -15.05 2.62
C TRP A 200 6.78 -14.10 3.58
N GLN A 201 5.75 -13.45 3.07
CA GLN A 201 4.92 -12.55 3.86
C GLN A 201 3.70 -13.30 4.36
N LEU A 202 3.59 -13.43 5.68
CA LEU A 202 2.58 -14.28 6.34
C LEU A 202 1.16 -13.83 6.05
N LEU A 203 0.92 -12.53 6.00
CA LEU A 203 -0.36 -11.92 5.69
C LEU A 203 -0.12 -10.54 5.07
N ASN A 204 -1.03 -10.12 4.17
CA ASN A 204 -0.98 -8.83 3.47
C ASN A 204 -1.03 -7.65 4.45
N GLU A 205 -2.22 -7.28 4.88
CA GLU A 205 -2.48 -6.17 5.80
C GLU A 205 -3.25 -6.71 6.99
N GLN A 206 -2.53 -7.27 7.96
CA GLN A 206 -3.18 -7.91 9.06
C GLN A 206 -3.03 -7.13 10.36
N TRP A 207 -4.14 -7.02 11.01
CA TRP A 207 -4.34 -6.27 12.21
C TRP A 207 -5.43 -6.90 13.06
N MET A 208 -5.35 -6.80 14.37
CA MET A 208 -6.47 -7.18 15.23
C MET A 208 -7.39 -5.98 15.41
N PHE A 209 -8.66 -6.15 15.03
CA PHE A 209 -9.66 -5.10 15.02
C PHE A 209 -10.36 -4.99 16.36
N ARG A 210 -10.39 -3.79 16.95
CA ARG A 210 -11.05 -3.53 18.24
C ARG A 210 -12.55 -3.66 18.20
N ASP A 211 -13.18 -3.39 17.07
CA ASP A 211 -14.62 -3.52 16.85
C ASP A 211 -15.08 -4.96 16.63
N GLN A 212 -14.14 -5.91 16.53
CA GLN A 212 -14.43 -7.33 16.39
C GLN A 212 -14.14 -8.12 17.67
N PRO A 213 -14.93 -9.19 17.95
CA PRO A 213 -14.60 -10.10 19.04
C PRO A 213 -13.20 -10.73 18.87
N PRO A 214 -12.49 -11.01 19.96
CA PRO A 214 -12.89 -10.77 21.35
C PRO A 214 -12.62 -9.35 21.85
N LEU A 215 -11.95 -8.47 21.08
CA LEU A 215 -11.58 -7.12 21.52
C LEU A 215 -12.79 -6.22 21.79
N SER A 216 -13.89 -6.41 21.06
CA SER A 216 -15.14 -5.68 21.27
C SER A 216 -15.93 -6.10 22.51
N LEU A 217 -15.58 -7.24 23.15
CA LEU A 217 -16.22 -7.67 24.39
C LEU A 217 -15.82 -6.74 25.56
N THR A 218 -16.76 -6.47 26.46
CA THR A 218 -16.56 -5.55 27.59
C THR A 218 -16.37 -6.25 28.94
N ASN A 219 -16.51 -7.57 28.98
CA ASN A 219 -16.34 -8.41 30.16
C ASN A 219 -16.17 -9.89 29.77
N GLY A 220 -15.80 -10.72 30.75
CA GLY A 220 -15.65 -12.17 30.61
C GLY A 220 -14.25 -12.60 30.26
N LEU A 221 -13.97 -13.88 30.55
CA LEU A 221 -12.68 -14.51 30.23
C LEU A 221 -12.75 -15.11 28.83
N VAL A 222 -11.69 -14.88 28.05
CA VAL A 222 -11.49 -15.45 26.73
C VAL A 222 -10.26 -16.37 26.76
N GLU A 223 -10.49 -17.63 26.38
CA GLU A 223 -9.44 -18.61 26.22
C GLU A 223 -8.85 -18.56 24.81
N THR A 224 -7.53 -18.45 24.72
CA THR A 224 -6.77 -18.43 23.47
C THR A 224 -5.67 -19.49 23.49
N THR A 225 -4.93 -19.62 22.40
CA THR A 225 -3.74 -20.49 22.32
C THR A 225 -2.65 -20.09 23.32
N THR A 226 -2.59 -18.82 23.69
CA THR A 226 -1.52 -18.25 24.55
C THR A 226 -1.92 -18.07 26.00
N GLY A 227 -3.20 -18.23 26.34
CA GLY A 227 -3.68 -18.10 27.71
C GLY A 227 -5.12 -17.66 27.82
N SER A 228 -5.52 -17.28 29.05
CA SER A 228 -6.85 -16.77 29.40
C SER A 228 -6.74 -15.30 29.76
N TYR A 229 -7.63 -14.48 29.19
CA TYR A 229 -7.57 -13.02 29.29
C TYR A 229 -8.94 -12.44 29.63
N ASP A 230 -8.97 -11.48 30.57
CA ASP A 230 -10.19 -10.78 30.96
C ASP A 230 -10.48 -9.61 30.00
N MET A 231 -11.62 -9.70 29.29
CA MET A 231 -12.07 -8.66 28.36
C MET A 231 -12.62 -7.40 29.04
N GLY A 232 -12.77 -7.41 30.35
CA GLY A 232 -13.05 -6.20 31.14
C GLY A 232 -11.80 -5.38 31.47
N ASP A 233 -10.59 -5.94 31.25
CA ASP A 233 -9.31 -5.29 31.52
C ASP A 233 -8.59 -4.89 30.23
N PRO A 234 -8.45 -3.57 29.93
CA PRO A 234 -7.76 -3.11 28.72
C PRO A 234 -6.30 -3.60 28.61
N GLN A 235 -5.59 -3.78 29.72
CA GLN A 235 -4.21 -4.27 29.70
C GLN A 235 -4.15 -5.74 29.31
N GLN A 236 -5.09 -6.55 29.75
CA GLN A 236 -5.19 -7.96 29.34
C GLN A 236 -5.64 -8.10 27.88
N LYS A 237 -6.52 -7.21 27.38
CA LYS A 237 -6.84 -7.16 25.96
C LYS A 237 -5.59 -6.88 25.12
N GLN A 238 -4.81 -5.86 25.48
CA GLN A 238 -3.57 -5.53 24.77
C GLN A 238 -2.56 -6.69 24.86
N LYS A 239 -2.42 -7.31 26.03
CA LYS A 239 -1.56 -8.48 26.20
C LYS A 239 -2.00 -9.65 25.33
N MET A 240 -3.29 -9.93 25.22
CA MET A 240 -3.84 -10.96 24.36
C MET A 240 -3.48 -10.69 22.87
N VAL A 241 -3.60 -9.45 22.41
CA VAL A 241 -3.20 -9.05 21.06
C VAL A 241 -1.73 -9.35 20.81
N SER A 242 -0.86 -8.83 21.68
CA SER A 242 0.59 -8.99 21.54
C SER A 242 0.99 -10.46 21.57
N ASP A 243 0.55 -11.21 22.59
CA ASP A 243 0.88 -12.63 22.76
C ASP A 243 0.38 -13.45 21.55
N GLY A 244 -0.85 -13.16 21.07
CA GLY A 244 -1.45 -13.89 19.94
C GLY A 244 -0.71 -13.70 18.64
N ILE A 245 -0.43 -12.45 18.26
CA ILE A 245 0.25 -12.15 16.99
C ILE A 245 1.71 -12.66 17.02
N ILE A 246 2.43 -12.44 18.14
CA ILE A 246 3.81 -12.93 18.31
C ILE A 246 3.85 -14.45 18.20
N TYR A 247 2.93 -15.14 18.87
CA TYR A 247 2.84 -16.60 18.79
C TYR A 247 2.51 -17.08 17.37
N TYR A 248 1.55 -16.44 16.70
CA TYR A 248 1.21 -16.74 15.31
C TYR A 248 2.44 -16.63 14.41
N ILE A 249 3.15 -15.50 14.46
CA ILE A 249 4.38 -15.27 13.67
C ILE A 249 5.40 -16.37 13.91
N ALA A 250 5.69 -16.69 15.17
CA ALA A 250 6.66 -17.72 15.53
C ALA A 250 6.26 -19.11 15.01
N GLN A 251 4.96 -19.47 15.05
CA GLN A 251 4.47 -20.75 14.54
C GLN A 251 4.56 -20.85 13.01
N MET A 252 4.19 -19.77 12.30
CA MET A 252 4.26 -19.75 10.83
C MET A 252 5.70 -19.75 10.35
N LYS A 253 6.56 -18.93 10.93
CA LYS A 253 8.00 -18.91 10.62
C LYS A 253 8.65 -20.28 10.87
N ALA A 254 8.36 -20.92 11.99
CA ALA A 254 8.88 -22.25 12.29
C ALA A 254 8.42 -23.29 11.26
N GLU A 255 7.20 -23.20 10.74
CA GLU A 255 6.72 -24.09 9.68
C GLU A 255 7.41 -23.82 8.34
N ILE A 256 7.57 -22.54 7.96
CA ILE A 256 8.27 -22.14 6.73
C ILE A 256 9.71 -22.64 6.74
N LEU A 257 10.45 -22.39 7.81
CA LEU A 257 11.87 -22.77 7.92
C LEU A 257 12.12 -24.29 7.92
N ARG A 258 11.11 -25.13 8.13
CA ARG A 258 11.22 -26.58 7.95
C ARG A 258 11.36 -26.99 6.49
N HIS A 259 10.79 -26.21 5.59
CA HIS A 259 10.74 -26.49 4.16
C HIS A 259 11.67 -25.57 3.37
N ASP A 260 11.98 -24.40 3.92
CA ASP A 260 12.81 -23.35 3.32
C ASP A 260 13.73 -22.74 4.38
N PRO A 261 14.83 -23.41 4.74
CA PRO A 261 15.65 -23.09 5.92
C PRO A 261 16.33 -21.72 5.89
N THR A 262 16.50 -21.11 4.72
CA THR A 262 17.20 -19.83 4.56
C THR A 262 16.26 -18.66 4.24
N ALA A 263 14.95 -18.91 4.32
CA ALA A 263 13.91 -17.92 4.05
C ALA A 263 13.96 -16.73 5.01
N LEU A 264 13.68 -15.54 4.47
CA LEU A 264 13.27 -14.39 5.25
C LEU A 264 11.74 -14.41 5.37
N VAL A 265 11.24 -14.08 6.55
CA VAL A 265 9.79 -14.06 6.85
C VAL A 265 9.40 -12.70 7.36
N THR A 266 8.32 -12.15 6.79
CA THR A 266 7.74 -10.87 7.18
C THR A 266 6.23 -10.95 7.30
N MET A 267 5.62 -9.84 7.65
CA MET A 267 4.17 -9.64 7.69
C MET A 267 3.88 -8.20 7.30
N GLY A 268 2.80 -7.97 6.54
CA GLY A 268 2.37 -6.62 6.15
C GLY A 268 1.57 -5.96 7.26
N PHE A 269 1.83 -4.69 7.47
CA PHE A 269 1.19 -3.87 8.49
C PHE A 269 0.77 -2.51 7.93
N PHE A 270 -0.32 -2.01 8.46
CA PHE A 270 -0.77 -0.64 8.28
C PHE A 270 -1.29 -0.10 9.61
N VAL A 271 -1.43 1.21 9.73
CA VAL A 271 -2.13 1.81 10.87
C VAL A 271 -3.55 2.10 10.41
N PRO A 272 -4.56 1.42 10.98
CA PRO A 272 -5.96 1.75 10.69
C PRO A 272 -6.20 3.22 11.02
N GLU A 273 -7.03 3.90 10.24
CA GLU A 273 -7.36 5.31 10.47
C GLU A 273 -7.64 5.57 11.94
N LEU A 274 -6.92 6.52 12.52
CA LEU A 274 -7.00 6.88 13.93
C LEU A 274 -8.27 7.70 14.18
N VAL A 275 -9.41 7.01 14.14
CA VAL A 275 -10.71 7.66 14.41
C VAL A 275 -10.82 8.09 15.86
N ALA A 276 -10.21 7.31 16.79
CA ALA A 276 -10.15 7.65 18.21
C ALA A 276 -8.96 6.95 18.89
N PRO A 277 -8.27 7.60 19.84
CA PRO A 277 -7.11 7.01 20.53
C PRO A 277 -7.41 5.71 21.27
N ASP A 278 -8.62 5.53 21.77
CA ASP A 278 -9.08 4.32 22.45
C ASP A 278 -9.33 3.14 21.52
N TRP A 279 -9.32 3.36 20.21
CA TRP A 279 -9.42 2.33 19.18
C TRP A 279 -8.07 1.79 18.73
N TYR A 280 -7.01 2.49 19.07
CA TYR A 280 -5.66 2.10 18.71
C TYR A 280 -5.18 0.90 19.54
N VAL A 281 -4.63 -0.09 18.84
CA VAL A 281 -3.94 -1.24 19.45
C VAL A 281 -2.45 -0.98 19.38
N GLU A 282 -1.80 -0.92 20.53
CA GLU A 282 -0.36 -0.66 20.64
C GLU A 282 0.44 -1.82 20.03
N THR A 283 1.45 -1.51 19.22
CA THR A 283 2.21 -2.44 18.38
C THR A 283 3.69 -2.51 18.65
N SER A 284 4.21 -1.67 19.53
CA SER A 284 5.64 -1.64 19.87
C SER A 284 6.20 -2.99 20.30
N SER A 285 5.38 -3.82 20.98
CA SER A 285 5.76 -5.18 21.37
C SER A 285 6.03 -6.12 20.18
N LEU A 286 5.46 -5.86 18.99
CA LEU A 286 5.73 -6.64 17.78
C LEU A 286 7.12 -6.35 17.25
N LEU A 287 7.55 -5.10 17.30
CA LEU A 287 8.90 -4.67 16.92
C LEU A 287 9.97 -5.31 17.79
N GLU A 288 9.71 -5.37 19.09
CA GLU A 288 10.67 -5.88 20.07
C GLU A 288 10.75 -7.41 20.12
N LYS A 289 9.62 -8.10 19.98
CA LYS A 289 9.47 -9.51 20.38
C LYS A 289 9.09 -10.47 19.27
N SER A 290 8.66 -9.97 18.08
CA SER A 290 8.33 -10.86 16.99
C SER A 290 9.57 -11.45 16.32
N ASP A 291 9.44 -12.67 15.82
CA ASP A 291 10.49 -13.37 15.06
C ASP A 291 10.57 -12.96 13.58
N LEU A 292 9.85 -11.90 13.15
CA LEU A 292 9.97 -11.40 11.78
C LEU A 292 11.42 -11.03 11.48
N ASP A 293 11.86 -11.25 10.24
CA ASP A 293 13.19 -10.87 9.79
C ASP A 293 13.25 -9.40 9.38
N PHE A 294 12.17 -8.89 8.82
CA PHE A 294 11.98 -7.48 8.47
C PHE A 294 10.49 -7.12 8.56
N PHE A 295 10.18 -5.82 8.53
CA PHE A 295 8.81 -5.32 8.56
C PHE A 295 8.41 -4.79 7.18
N ASP A 296 7.21 -5.14 6.74
CA ASP A 296 6.57 -4.59 5.55
C ASP A 296 5.44 -3.66 5.99
N PHE A 297 5.62 -2.36 5.74
CA PHE A 297 4.70 -1.32 6.18
C PHE A 297 4.00 -0.69 4.97
N HIS A 298 2.69 -0.51 5.09
CA HIS A 298 1.85 0.06 4.05
C HIS A 298 1.34 1.42 4.51
N ALA A 299 1.63 2.46 3.74
CA ALA A 299 1.14 3.80 4.02
C ALA A 299 1.01 4.61 2.72
N TYR A 300 -0.10 5.30 2.60
CA TYR A 300 -0.42 6.12 1.43
C TYR A 300 -0.53 7.58 1.81
N PRO A 301 -0.09 8.52 0.94
CA PRO A 301 -0.36 9.94 1.13
C PRO A 301 -1.86 10.21 1.26
N GLY A 302 -2.23 11.02 2.23
CA GLY A 302 -3.61 11.35 2.55
C GLY A 302 -3.67 12.26 3.78
N ASP A 303 -4.70 12.10 4.60
CA ASP A 303 -4.96 12.97 5.77
C ASP A 303 -3.87 12.93 6.85
N LEU A 304 -3.04 11.87 6.86
CA LEU A 304 -1.94 11.71 7.82
C LEU A 304 -0.59 11.75 7.10
N SER A 305 0.39 12.39 7.71
CA SER A 305 1.78 12.32 7.26
C SER A 305 2.35 10.91 7.49
N LEU A 306 3.38 10.53 6.72
CA LEU A 306 4.08 9.26 6.92
C LEU A 306 4.68 9.17 8.32
N GLN A 307 5.21 10.28 8.84
CA GLN A 307 5.70 10.34 10.21
C GLN A 307 4.61 9.97 11.24
N ALA A 308 3.38 10.48 11.06
CA ALA A 308 2.27 10.14 11.96
C ALA A 308 1.94 8.65 11.92
N HIS A 309 1.97 8.00 10.75
CA HIS A 309 1.82 6.55 10.62
C HIS A 309 2.93 5.79 11.34
N VAL A 310 4.18 6.19 11.14
CA VAL A 310 5.37 5.56 11.74
C VAL A 310 5.36 5.70 13.26
N GLU A 311 5.04 6.90 13.78
CA GLU A 311 4.90 7.16 15.22
C GLU A 311 3.78 6.33 15.85
N ALA A 312 2.61 6.29 15.20
CA ALA A 312 1.47 5.51 15.69
C ALA A 312 1.75 4.01 15.73
N PHE A 313 2.56 3.48 14.84
CA PHE A 313 3.00 2.07 14.88
C PHE A 313 4.12 1.83 15.92
N GLY A 314 4.84 2.87 16.33
CA GLY A 314 5.98 2.78 17.24
C GLY A 314 7.32 2.54 16.55
N MET A 315 7.42 2.77 15.24
CA MET A 315 8.62 2.51 14.43
C MET A 315 9.63 3.67 14.42
N LEU A 316 9.33 4.81 15.00
CA LEU A 316 10.22 5.97 14.94
C LEU A 316 11.59 5.65 15.55
N GLY A 317 12.64 5.78 14.72
CA GLY A 317 14.01 5.46 15.13
C GLY A 317 14.34 3.97 15.29
N TYR A 318 13.49 3.08 14.76
CA TYR A 318 13.74 1.64 14.79
C TYR A 318 14.81 1.24 13.77
N THR A 319 15.84 0.50 14.22
CA THR A 319 17.00 0.11 13.38
C THR A 319 17.35 -1.38 13.48
N ALA A 320 16.66 -2.12 14.35
CA ALA A 320 17.05 -3.50 14.65
C ALA A 320 16.78 -4.49 13.51
N LYS A 321 15.81 -4.20 12.65
CA LYS A 321 15.47 -4.97 11.44
C LYS A 321 15.12 -4.00 10.31
N PRO A 322 15.34 -4.37 9.04
CA PRO A 322 14.92 -3.53 7.93
C PRO A 322 13.40 -3.29 7.93
N ILE A 323 13.00 -2.13 7.42
CA ILE A 323 11.60 -1.79 7.17
C ILE A 323 11.46 -1.46 5.69
N ILE A 324 10.52 -2.09 4.98
CA ILE A 324 10.17 -1.71 3.63
C ILE A 324 8.83 -1.00 3.59
N LEU A 325 8.68 -0.05 2.67
CA LEU A 325 7.39 0.52 2.30
C LEU A 325 6.82 -0.35 1.18
N GLY A 326 6.13 -1.43 1.57
CA GLY A 326 5.67 -2.49 0.67
C GLY A 326 4.45 -2.14 -0.14
N GLU A 327 3.70 -1.13 0.32
CA GLU A 327 2.65 -0.50 -0.48
C GLU A 327 2.66 1.01 -0.25
N TYR A 328 2.76 1.75 -1.35
CA TYR A 328 2.58 3.19 -1.42
C TYR A 328 2.20 3.58 -2.86
N GLY A 329 1.59 4.72 -3.02
CA GLY A 329 1.11 5.21 -4.31
C GLY A 329 0.23 6.44 -4.11
N ALA A 330 -0.52 6.86 -5.13
CA ALA A 330 -1.43 7.98 -5.03
C ALA A 330 -2.84 7.58 -5.49
N PHE A 331 -3.84 7.88 -4.67
CA PHE A 331 -5.25 7.69 -5.01
C PHE A 331 -5.73 8.78 -5.95
N ARG A 332 -6.39 8.40 -7.05
CA ARG A 332 -6.86 9.35 -8.08
C ARG A 332 -7.93 10.32 -7.61
N HIS A 333 -8.69 9.94 -6.60
CA HIS A 333 -9.72 10.84 -6.04
C HIS A 333 -9.09 11.97 -5.22
N LEU A 334 -7.92 11.72 -4.58
CA LEU A 334 -7.16 12.74 -3.88
C LEU A 334 -6.24 13.52 -4.84
N TYR A 335 -5.50 12.79 -5.67
CA TYR A 335 -4.48 13.33 -6.57
C TYR A 335 -4.89 13.07 -8.01
N ALA A 336 -5.86 13.86 -8.52
CA ALA A 336 -6.47 13.63 -9.83
C ALA A 336 -5.53 13.95 -11.01
N GLU A 337 -4.57 14.87 -10.80
CA GLU A 337 -3.61 15.26 -11.82
C GLU A 337 -2.32 14.43 -11.69
N ARG A 338 -1.83 13.94 -12.83
CA ARG A 338 -0.64 13.09 -12.90
C ARG A 338 0.58 13.70 -12.24
N ASP A 339 0.86 14.98 -12.52
CA ASP A 339 2.06 15.64 -12.04
C ASP A 339 1.98 15.90 -10.52
N THR A 340 0.80 16.20 -9.99
CA THR A 340 0.55 16.29 -8.54
C THR A 340 0.74 14.93 -7.89
N ALA A 341 0.17 13.87 -8.45
CA ALA A 341 0.39 12.50 -7.95
C ALA A 341 1.87 12.13 -7.94
N ALA A 342 2.61 12.46 -9.00
CA ALA A 342 4.03 12.18 -9.10
C ALA A 342 4.86 12.94 -8.04
N ARG A 343 4.56 14.23 -7.79
CA ARG A 343 5.23 15.01 -6.74
C ARG A 343 4.97 14.44 -5.36
N VAL A 344 3.72 14.12 -5.07
CA VAL A 344 3.35 13.54 -3.78
C VAL A 344 4.04 12.20 -3.55
N ILE A 345 4.08 11.33 -4.56
CA ILE A 345 4.75 10.03 -4.47
C ILE A 345 6.24 10.20 -4.19
N THR A 346 6.94 11.07 -4.94
CA THR A 346 8.38 11.23 -4.76
C THR A 346 8.74 11.86 -3.41
N ASN A 347 7.94 12.81 -2.92
CA ASN A 347 8.11 13.39 -1.58
C ASN A 347 7.84 12.35 -0.48
N TRP A 348 6.78 11.55 -0.60
CA TRP A 348 6.46 10.48 0.34
C TRP A 348 7.59 9.46 0.48
N VAL A 349 8.23 9.13 -0.64
CA VAL A 349 9.42 8.27 -0.66
C VAL A 349 10.61 8.95 0.00
N ALA A 350 10.86 10.22 -0.26
CA ALA A 350 11.94 10.97 0.39
C ALA A 350 11.75 11.02 1.91
N ASP A 351 10.53 11.34 2.38
CA ASP A 351 10.18 11.30 3.80
C ASP A 351 10.41 9.91 4.41
N SER A 352 10.09 8.84 3.68
CA SER A 352 10.33 7.47 4.15
C SER A 352 11.81 7.16 4.36
N CYS A 353 12.70 7.71 3.53
CA CYS A 353 14.15 7.57 3.71
C CYS A 353 14.61 8.23 5.02
N GLU A 354 14.09 9.43 5.34
CA GLU A 354 14.41 10.12 6.59
C GLU A 354 13.90 9.35 7.83
N LEU A 355 12.83 8.58 7.64
CA LEU A 355 12.23 7.72 8.66
C LEU A 355 12.85 6.33 8.76
N GLY A 356 13.87 6.02 7.92
CA GLY A 356 14.68 4.81 8.02
C GLY A 356 14.13 3.60 7.27
N PHE A 357 13.35 3.81 6.21
CA PHE A 357 12.93 2.71 5.33
C PHE A 357 14.06 2.23 4.42
N ASP A 358 14.11 0.92 4.14
CA ASP A 358 15.19 0.24 3.43
C ASP A 358 14.76 -0.35 2.07
N GLY A 359 13.50 -0.19 1.68
CA GLY A 359 12.97 -0.72 0.42
C GLY A 359 11.60 -0.18 0.06
N TRP A 360 11.26 -0.23 -1.23
CA TRP A 360 10.06 0.42 -1.79
C TRP A 360 9.40 -0.42 -2.86
N LEU A 361 8.11 -0.77 -2.68
CA LEU A 361 7.31 -1.54 -3.62
C LEU A 361 6.03 -0.76 -3.95
N TYR A 362 6.00 -0.11 -5.10
CA TYR A 362 4.91 0.75 -5.54
C TYR A 362 3.58 -0.01 -5.70
N TRP A 363 2.47 0.56 -5.28
CA TRP A 363 1.12 0.04 -5.51
C TRP A 363 0.43 0.79 -6.65
N SER A 364 0.35 0.19 -7.88
CA SER A 364 0.87 -1.08 -8.28
C SER A 364 1.45 -1.01 -9.71
N TYR A 365 1.98 -2.10 -10.27
CA TYR A 365 2.50 -2.12 -11.63
C TYR A 365 1.45 -1.66 -12.64
N TYR A 366 0.29 -2.31 -12.67
CA TYR A 366 -0.91 -1.80 -13.35
C TYR A 366 -1.80 -1.04 -12.37
N PRO A 367 -2.66 -0.13 -12.86
CA PRO A 367 -3.55 0.64 -11.99
C PRO A 367 -4.47 -0.29 -11.19
N ALA A 368 -4.70 0.08 -9.94
CA ALA A 368 -5.68 -0.61 -9.11
C ALA A 368 -7.06 -0.58 -9.78
N ASN A 369 -7.78 -1.67 -9.67
CA ASN A 369 -9.12 -1.77 -10.20
C ASN A 369 -10.08 -0.85 -9.42
N ALA A 370 -10.99 -0.16 -10.11
CA ALA A 370 -12.09 0.62 -9.51
C ALA A 370 -12.94 -0.18 -8.50
N TRP A 371 -12.79 -1.50 -8.49
CA TRP A 371 -13.46 -2.40 -7.55
C TRP A 371 -13.02 -2.25 -6.08
N ILE A 372 -11.83 -1.68 -5.83
CA ILE A 372 -11.29 -1.45 -4.46
C ILE A 372 -11.73 -0.08 -3.90
N GLY A 373 -12.70 0.58 -4.53
CA GLY A 373 -13.22 1.87 -4.11
C GLY A 373 -12.50 3.03 -4.78
N ASP A 374 -11.19 3.13 -4.65
CA ASP A 374 -10.43 4.25 -5.19
C ASP A 374 -9.24 3.75 -6.02
N ARG A 375 -9.37 3.96 -7.32
CA ARG A 375 -8.33 3.61 -8.27
C ARG A 375 -7.05 4.40 -7.98
N THR A 376 -5.94 3.71 -7.77
CA THR A 376 -4.62 4.33 -7.70
C THR A 376 -4.04 4.56 -9.11
N TRP A 377 -3.08 5.48 -9.20
CA TRP A 377 -2.21 5.58 -10.36
C TRP A 377 -1.33 4.32 -10.42
N GLY A 378 -1.32 3.63 -11.58
CA GLY A 378 -0.38 2.53 -11.83
C GLY A 378 0.97 3.06 -12.32
N LEU A 379 2.04 2.27 -12.16
CA LEU A 379 3.31 2.57 -12.83
C LEU A 379 3.14 2.58 -14.36
N VAL A 380 2.35 1.63 -14.89
CA VAL A 380 1.96 1.53 -16.29
C VAL A 380 0.50 1.91 -16.43
N ASP A 381 0.21 3.18 -16.62
CA ASP A 381 -1.15 3.69 -16.76
C ASP A 381 -1.35 4.36 -18.12
N GLY A 382 -1.14 3.57 -19.17
CA GLY A 382 -1.32 3.95 -20.58
C GLY A 382 -0.03 4.26 -21.33
N ASN A 383 0.98 4.89 -20.70
CA ASN A 383 2.19 5.36 -21.38
C ASN A 383 3.52 5.01 -20.67
N ASP A 384 3.53 4.14 -19.69
CA ASP A 384 4.73 3.77 -18.89
C ASP A 384 5.41 4.95 -18.15
N ASP A 385 4.76 6.10 -18.07
CA ASP A 385 5.38 7.33 -17.60
C ASP A 385 5.88 7.28 -16.16
N PHE A 386 5.12 6.68 -15.24
CA PHE A 386 5.57 6.52 -13.85
C PHE A 386 6.61 5.43 -13.72
N LEU A 387 6.53 4.39 -14.55
CA LEU A 387 7.50 3.31 -14.53
C LEU A 387 8.92 3.80 -14.88
N GLU A 388 9.05 4.65 -15.91
CA GLU A 388 10.32 5.27 -16.28
C GLU A 388 10.70 6.36 -15.27
N LEU A 389 9.76 7.23 -14.89
CA LEU A 389 10.00 8.38 -14.01
C LEU A 389 10.64 7.96 -12.68
N PHE A 390 10.09 6.93 -12.02
CA PHE A 390 10.56 6.43 -10.73
C PHE A 390 11.57 5.29 -10.84
N SER A 391 12.03 4.98 -12.06
CA SER A 391 12.96 3.88 -12.27
C SER A 391 14.31 4.13 -11.59
N PRO A 392 15.00 3.08 -11.10
CA PRO A 392 16.35 3.22 -10.59
C PRO A 392 17.35 3.82 -11.58
N HIS A 393 17.10 3.74 -12.88
CA HIS A 393 17.93 4.39 -13.89
C HIS A 393 17.76 5.91 -13.92
N ASN A 394 16.52 6.41 -13.78
CA ASN A 394 16.22 7.85 -13.78
C ASN A 394 16.40 8.48 -12.39
N GLN A 395 16.13 7.71 -11.34
CA GLN A 395 16.27 8.10 -9.94
C GLN A 395 17.22 7.13 -9.21
N PRO A 396 18.53 7.19 -9.44
CA PRO A 396 19.49 6.28 -8.82
C PRO A 396 19.45 6.35 -7.29
N ASP A 397 19.35 7.55 -6.74
CA ASP A 397 19.07 7.79 -5.34
C ASP A 397 17.58 8.05 -5.16
N ILE A 398 16.89 7.06 -4.60
CA ILE A 398 15.44 7.12 -4.39
C ILE A 398 15.04 8.18 -3.34
N CYS A 399 15.97 8.55 -2.47
CA CYS A 399 15.75 9.52 -1.40
C CYS A 399 15.80 10.98 -1.90
N VAL A 400 16.23 11.18 -3.13
CA VAL A 400 16.21 12.51 -3.77
C VAL A 400 14.94 12.62 -4.61
N PRO A 401 14.00 13.53 -4.26
CA PRO A 401 12.78 13.73 -5.03
C PRO A 401 13.07 14.06 -6.50
N VAL A 402 12.29 13.48 -7.40
CA VAL A 402 12.34 13.84 -8.82
C VAL A 402 11.75 15.24 -9.00
N GLU A 403 12.45 16.12 -9.71
CA GLU A 403 11.90 17.42 -10.09
C GLU A 403 10.80 17.25 -11.12
N ILE A 404 9.58 17.60 -10.74
CA ILE A 404 8.41 17.57 -11.60
C ILE A 404 7.92 19.00 -11.78
N PRO A 405 7.92 19.55 -12.99
CA PRO A 405 7.45 20.90 -13.24
C PRO A 405 6.00 21.09 -12.77
N HIS A 406 5.73 22.22 -12.14
CA HIS A 406 4.37 22.58 -11.77
C HIS A 406 3.64 23.15 -13.00
N ALA A 407 2.61 22.44 -13.45
CA ALA A 407 1.70 22.95 -14.48
C ALA A 407 0.70 24.00 -13.90
N ASN A 408 0.59 24.06 -12.56
CA ASN A 408 -0.27 25.01 -11.86
C ASN A 408 0.43 26.37 -11.72
N LEU A 409 0.00 27.38 -12.46
CA LEU A 409 0.54 28.74 -12.40
C LEU A 409 0.30 29.41 -11.04
N ALA A 410 -0.63 28.89 -10.23
CA ALA A 410 -0.91 29.38 -8.87
C ALA A 410 0.03 28.76 -7.82
N TYR A 411 0.78 27.72 -8.15
CA TYR A 411 1.60 27.01 -7.17
C TYR A 411 2.56 27.92 -6.42
N ASN A 412 2.45 27.91 -5.08
CA ASN A 412 3.26 28.69 -4.15
C ASN A 412 3.30 30.22 -4.46
N LYS A 413 2.32 30.72 -5.20
CA LYS A 413 2.22 32.15 -5.48
C LYS A 413 1.78 32.94 -4.25
N PRO A 414 2.14 34.24 -4.16
CA PRO A 414 1.66 35.07 -3.09
C PRO A 414 0.14 35.16 -3.05
N VAL A 415 -0.44 34.84 -1.90
CA VAL A 415 -1.88 34.86 -1.69
C VAL A 415 -2.29 35.86 -0.63
N ARG A 416 -3.45 36.47 -0.83
CA ARG A 416 -4.14 37.35 0.14
C ARG A 416 -5.56 36.83 0.30
N ALA A 417 -6.07 36.84 1.51
CA ALA A 417 -7.43 36.44 1.80
C ALA A 417 -8.14 37.45 2.68
N SER A 418 -9.47 37.45 2.64
CA SER A 418 -10.28 38.28 3.52
C SER A 418 -10.03 37.98 4.99
N ARG A 419 -9.88 36.68 5.32
CA ARG A 419 -9.54 36.10 6.63
C ARG A 419 -8.84 34.76 6.45
N SER A 420 -8.14 34.31 7.48
CA SER A 420 -7.61 32.93 7.55
C SER A 420 -7.60 32.46 9.00
N LEU A 421 -7.89 31.19 9.21
CA LEU A 421 -7.60 30.52 10.47
C LEU A 421 -6.07 30.37 10.63
N PRO A 422 -5.54 30.36 11.86
CA PRO A 422 -4.11 30.17 12.10
C PRO A 422 -3.59 28.86 11.50
N ASP A 423 -4.36 27.78 11.62
CA ASP A 423 -4.00 26.43 11.20
C ASP A 423 -4.38 26.14 9.73
N GLU A 424 -5.15 27.03 9.09
CA GLU A 424 -5.60 26.93 7.69
C GLU A 424 -5.25 28.23 6.92
N PRO A 425 -3.98 28.58 6.79
CA PRO A 425 -3.55 29.82 6.15
C PRO A 425 -3.81 29.80 4.63
N ALA A 426 -3.94 30.99 4.05
CA ALA A 426 -4.28 31.16 2.63
C ALA A 426 -3.35 30.42 1.66
N ARG A 427 -2.07 30.24 2.00
CA ARG A 427 -1.09 29.52 1.17
C ARG A 427 -1.45 28.05 0.91
N PHE A 428 -2.23 27.44 1.79
CA PHE A 428 -2.66 26.03 1.61
C PHE A 428 -3.66 25.85 0.47
N ALA A 429 -4.23 26.90 -0.07
CA ALA A 429 -5.07 26.79 -1.26
C ALA A 429 -4.28 26.80 -2.58
N VAL A 430 -2.94 26.87 -2.54
CA VAL A 430 -2.07 26.93 -3.73
C VAL A 430 -0.76 26.16 -3.53
N ASP A 431 -0.74 25.19 -2.61
CA ASP A 431 0.46 24.38 -2.31
C ASP A 431 0.52 23.06 -3.07
N ASP A 432 -0.48 22.83 -3.93
CA ASP A 432 -0.65 21.61 -4.75
C ASP A 432 -0.86 20.35 -3.90
N ASP A 433 -1.26 20.52 -2.62
CA ASP A 433 -1.63 19.45 -1.70
C ASP A 433 -3.14 19.49 -1.40
N PRO A 434 -3.95 18.62 -2.01
CA PRO A 434 -5.40 18.61 -1.82
C PRO A 434 -5.86 18.16 -0.42
N VAL A 435 -4.91 17.76 0.44
CA VAL A 435 -5.18 17.39 1.83
C VAL A 435 -5.19 18.59 2.74
N THR A 436 -4.39 19.61 2.46
CA THR A 436 -4.43 20.90 3.16
C THR A 436 -5.62 21.74 2.69
N GLN A 437 -5.91 22.82 3.38
CA GLN A 437 -6.95 23.76 2.97
C GLN A 437 -6.69 25.18 3.53
N TRP A 438 -7.13 26.19 2.80
CA TRP A 438 -7.41 27.49 3.36
C TRP A 438 -8.79 27.52 3.98
N GLY A 439 -8.91 27.96 5.23
CA GLY A 439 -10.18 28.23 5.91
C GLY A 439 -10.30 29.68 6.32
N ALA A 440 -11.35 30.36 5.87
CA ALA A 440 -11.64 31.73 6.33
C ALA A 440 -12.09 31.79 7.79
N GLY A 441 -12.61 30.68 8.34
CA GLY A 441 -13.18 30.61 9.68
C GLY A 441 -14.43 31.46 9.85
N ASP A 442 -15.10 31.83 8.77
CA ASP A 442 -16.28 32.69 8.78
C ASP A 442 -17.22 32.39 7.59
N ALA A 443 -18.49 32.77 7.76
CA ALA A 443 -19.51 32.66 6.73
C ALA A 443 -19.24 33.61 5.54
N PRO A 444 -19.88 33.43 4.36
CA PRO A 444 -19.81 34.36 3.25
C PRO A 444 -20.21 35.82 3.67
N VAL A 445 -19.63 36.86 3.08
CA VAL A 445 -18.81 36.89 1.84
C VAL A 445 -17.33 36.87 2.20
N GLN A 446 -16.61 35.88 1.68
CA GLN A 446 -15.16 35.77 1.86
C GLN A 446 -14.49 35.64 0.50
N TRP A 447 -13.20 35.94 0.44
CA TRP A 447 -12.43 35.85 -0.79
C TRP A 447 -10.97 35.47 -0.53
N ILE A 448 -10.35 34.85 -1.54
CA ILE A 448 -8.91 34.62 -1.66
C ILE A 448 -8.44 35.16 -3.01
N ALA A 449 -7.27 35.79 -3.07
CA ALA A 449 -6.68 36.38 -4.26
C ALA A 449 -5.22 35.92 -4.41
N ILE A 450 -4.85 35.50 -5.60
CA ILE A 450 -3.57 34.93 -5.96
C ILE A 450 -2.88 35.88 -6.94
N ASP A 451 -1.72 36.39 -6.56
CA ASP A 451 -0.87 37.19 -7.44
C ASP A 451 0.01 36.25 -8.26
N LEU A 452 -0.17 36.21 -9.57
CA LEU A 452 0.57 35.32 -10.45
C LEU A 452 2.03 35.75 -10.67
N GLU A 453 2.43 36.93 -10.16
CA GLU A 453 3.78 37.52 -10.31
C GLU A 453 4.22 37.69 -11.78
N GLY A 454 3.27 37.72 -12.69
CA GLY A 454 3.50 37.84 -14.11
C GLY A 454 2.19 38.00 -14.89
N SER A 455 2.29 38.17 -16.19
CA SER A 455 1.16 38.23 -17.11
C SER A 455 1.01 36.90 -17.82
N TYR A 456 -0.16 36.31 -17.76
CA TYR A 456 -0.43 34.97 -18.30
C TYR A 456 -1.65 34.94 -19.19
N ARG A 457 -1.64 34.00 -20.13
CA ARG A 457 -2.78 33.55 -20.90
C ARG A 457 -3.39 32.35 -20.21
N ILE A 458 -4.59 32.50 -19.61
CA ILE A 458 -5.22 31.48 -18.78
C ILE A 458 -6.21 30.67 -19.60
N THR A 459 -6.08 29.36 -19.58
CA THR A 459 -6.94 28.40 -20.30
C THR A 459 -7.90 27.65 -19.39
N GLU A 460 -7.58 27.51 -18.09
CA GLU A 460 -8.44 26.81 -17.13
C GLU A 460 -8.18 27.30 -15.72
N ILE A 461 -9.24 27.38 -14.92
CA ILE A 461 -9.18 27.60 -13.45
C ILE A 461 -10.01 26.50 -12.80
N ARG A 462 -9.41 25.81 -11.82
CA ARG A 462 -10.03 24.71 -11.10
C ARG A 462 -10.00 25.02 -9.60
N LEU A 463 -11.09 24.68 -8.92
CA LEU A 463 -11.26 24.93 -7.49
C LEU A 463 -11.67 23.61 -6.83
N LEU A 464 -10.89 23.14 -5.87
CA LEU A 464 -11.25 21.98 -5.03
C LEU A 464 -11.95 22.48 -3.77
N VAL A 465 -13.19 22.10 -3.61
CA VAL A 465 -14.07 22.56 -2.53
C VAL A 465 -13.70 21.90 -1.21
N ALA A 466 -13.63 22.69 -0.13
CA ALA A 466 -13.63 22.22 1.25
C ALA A 466 -14.96 22.68 1.90
N GLN A 467 -15.92 21.74 2.05
CA GLN A 467 -17.27 22.14 2.50
C GLN A 467 -18.01 21.02 3.24
N TRP A 468 -18.43 21.33 4.43
CA TRP A 468 -19.34 20.48 5.19
C TRP A 468 -20.36 21.35 5.98
N PRO A 469 -21.69 21.10 5.87
CA PRO A 469 -22.35 20.10 5.03
C PRO A 469 -22.39 20.49 3.55
N ALA A 470 -22.71 19.50 2.67
CA ALA A 470 -23.00 19.78 1.28
C ALA A 470 -24.24 20.68 1.15
N GLY A 471 -24.27 21.56 0.13
CA GLY A 471 -25.39 22.45 -0.07
C GLY A 471 -25.20 23.42 -1.24
N LYS A 472 -26.15 24.35 -1.41
CA LYS A 472 -26.12 25.33 -2.49
C LYS A 472 -25.05 26.38 -2.23
N THR A 473 -24.21 26.64 -3.24
CA THR A 473 -23.16 27.67 -3.18
C THR A 473 -23.21 28.61 -4.39
N VAL A 474 -22.60 29.77 -4.22
CA VAL A 474 -22.30 30.70 -5.30
C VAL A 474 -20.88 31.20 -5.13
N HIS A 475 -20.03 30.94 -6.16
CA HIS A 475 -18.64 31.35 -6.17
C HIS A 475 -18.35 32.12 -7.46
N ARG A 476 -17.71 33.30 -7.33
CA ARG A 476 -17.28 34.11 -8.47
C ARG A 476 -15.81 33.98 -8.72
N VAL A 477 -15.46 33.66 -9.96
CA VAL A 477 -14.10 33.72 -10.47
C VAL A 477 -13.91 35.11 -11.06
N GLN A 478 -12.92 35.82 -10.54
CA GLN A 478 -12.60 37.19 -10.93
C GLN A 478 -11.13 37.27 -11.29
N VAL A 479 -10.81 38.04 -12.33
CA VAL A 479 -9.42 38.24 -12.75
C VAL A 479 -9.10 39.74 -12.81
N ARG A 480 -7.84 40.07 -12.58
CA ARG A 480 -7.30 41.40 -12.83
C ARG A 480 -6.34 41.30 -14.01
N TYR A 481 -6.60 42.08 -15.00
CA TYR A 481 -5.76 42.19 -16.20
C TYR A 481 -4.61 43.17 -16.01
N ALA A 482 -3.52 42.97 -16.74
CA ALA A 482 -2.41 43.91 -16.74
C ALA A 482 -2.89 45.34 -17.14
N GLY A 483 -2.53 46.34 -16.34
CA GLY A 483 -2.96 47.72 -16.53
C GLY A 483 -4.37 48.05 -16.04
N ALA A 484 -5.13 47.09 -15.52
CA ALA A 484 -6.46 47.35 -14.94
C ALA A 484 -6.35 47.60 -13.42
N GLU A 485 -7.14 48.57 -12.89
CA GLU A 485 -7.18 48.87 -11.46
C GLU A 485 -8.05 47.89 -10.65
N GLY A 486 -9.00 47.19 -11.28
CA GLY A 486 -10.00 46.38 -10.61
C GLY A 486 -10.12 44.94 -11.14
N PHE A 487 -10.89 44.13 -10.43
CA PHE A 487 -11.23 42.80 -10.83
C PHE A 487 -12.48 42.78 -11.74
N ALA A 488 -12.43 41.98 -12.80
CA ALA A 488 -13.56 41.63 -13.64
C ALA A 488 -14.06 40.24 -13.30
N THR A 489 -15.37 40.03 -13.13
CA THR A 489 -15.96 38.69 -12.99
C THR A 489 -15.99 38.00 -14.34
N VAL A 490 -15.34 36.89 -14.46
CA VAL A 490 -15.24 36.10 -15.70
C VAL A 490 -16.11 34.83 -15.67
N HIS A 491 -16.46 34.36 -14.47
CA HIS A 491 -17.35 33.20 -14.31
C HIS A 491 -18.06 33.25 -12.93
N GLU A 492 -19.21 32.58 -12.85
CA GLU A 492 -19.92 32.33 -11.61
C GLU A 492 -20.38 30.86 -11.57
N PHE A 493 -19.87 30.12 -10.58
CA PHE A 493 -20.38 28.81 -10.24
C PHE A 493 -21.60 28.98 -9.33
N SER A 494 -22.71 28.30 -9.64
CA SER A 494 -23.93 28.31 -8.85
C SER A 494 -24.57 26.92 -8.89
N GLY A 495 -24.67 26.27 -7.73
CA GLY A 495 -25.22 24.92 -7.66
C GLY A 495 -25.03 24.24 -6.33
N MET A 496 -25.27 22.95 -6.31
CA MET A 496 -24.94 22.07 -5.17
C MET A 496 -23.45 21.74 -5.21
N THR A 497 -22.79 21.90 -4.07
CA THR A 497 -21.39 21.46 -3.86
C THR A 497 -21.26 20.72 -2.55
N GLY A 498 -20.26 19.86 -2.47
CA GLY A 498 -19.84 19.13 -1.27
C GLY A 498 -18.33 19.12 -1.14
N ASP A 499 -17.83 18.51 -0.08
CA ASP A 499 -16.39 18.37 0.12
C ASP A 499 -15.77 17.55 -1.03
N GLN A 500 -14.57 17.99 -1.47
CA GLN A 500 -13.80 17.39 -2.56
C GLN A 500 -14.42 17.50 -3.98
N ASP A 501 -15.48 18.28 -4.17
CA ASP A 501 -15.97 18.57 -5.51
C ASP A 501 -15.01 19.50 -6.26
N TRP A 502 -14.71 19.16 -7.53
CA TRP A 502 -13.98 20.03 -8.43
C TRP A 502 -14.92 20.93 -9.23
N LEU A 503 -14.75 22.23 -9.10
CA LEU A 503 -15.38 23.23 -9.94
C LEU A 503 -14.39 23.64 -11.04
N VAL A 504 -14.74 23.45 -12.30
CA VAL A 504 -13.84 23.69 -13.43
C VAL A 504 -14.41 24.78 -14.32
N PHE A 505 -13.63 25.83 -14.55
CA PHE A 505 -13.91 26.88 -15.52
C PHE A 505 -12.87 26.87 -16.63
N ALA A 506 -13.26 26.45 -17.83
CA ALA A 506 -12.49 26.59 -19.05
C ALA A 506 -13.17 27.66 -19.91
N PRO A 507 -12.61 28.87 -20.04
CA PRO A 507 -13.20 29.93 -20.85
C PRO A 507 -13.21 29.51 -22.34
N PRO A 508 -14.27 29.89 -23.12
CA PRO A 508 -14.35 29.56 -24.55
C PRO A 508 -13.17 30.13 -25.37
N GLU A 509 -12.64 31.26 -24.94
CA GLU A 509 -11.40 31.85 -25.41
C GLU A 509 -10.52 32.11 -24.19
N ALA A 510 -9.23 31.83 -24.32
CA ALA A 510 -8.30 32.03 -23.21
C ALA A 510 -8.32 33.48 -22.71
N LEU A 511 -8.17 33.66 -21.41
CA LEU A 511 -8.11 35.00 -20.80
C LEU A 511 -6.69 35.55 -20.95
N GLU A 512 -6.53 36.57 -21.76
CA GLU A 512 -5.23 37.17 -22.06
C GLU A 512 -4.78 38.18 -21.02
N ASN A 513 -3.48 38.26 -20.74
CA ASN A 513 -2.85 39.25 -19.86
C ASN A 513 -3.40 39.30 -18.41
N VAL A 514 -3.71 38.15 -17.84
CA VAL A 514 -4.14 38.00 -16.46
C VAL A 514 -2.92 38.08 -15.52
N ILE A 515 -3.00 38.91 -14.49
CA ILE A 515 -1.93 39.08 -13.49
C ILE A 515 -2.36 38.64 -12.09
N GLU A 516 -3.66 38.54 -11.82
CA GLU A 516 -4.17 38.14 -10.50
C GLU A 516 -5.54 37.47 -10.66
N ILE A 517 -5.78 36.44 -9.84
CA ILE A 517 -7.05 35.69 -9.80
C ILE A 517 -7.64 35.84 -8.41
N ARG A 518 -8.95 36.07 -8.31
CA ARG A 518 -9.68 36.13 -7.04
C ARG A 518 -10.90 35.20 -7.09
N ILE A 519 -11.01 34.36 -6.09
CA ILE A 519 -12.21 33.55 -5.86
C ILE A 519 -12.99 34.20 -4.72
N GLN A 520 -14.25 34.59 -5.01
CA GLN A 520 -15.13 35.20 -4.03
C GLN A 520 -16.35 34.28 -3.81
N THR A 521 -16.50 33.77 -2.61
CA THR A 521 -17.68 32.99 -2.21
C THR A 521 -18.76 33.96 -1.71
N ILE A 522 -19.90 33.98 -2.42
CA ILE A 522 -21.06 34.85 -2.16
C ILE A 522 -22.06 34.15 -1.24
N SER A 523 -22.21 32.83 -1.40
CA SER A 523 -23.14 32.01 -0.61
C SER A 523 -22.56 30.63 -0.39
N SER A 524 -22.67 30.09 0.83
CA SER A 524 -22.29 28.75 1.21
C SER A 524 -23.09 28.34 2.44
N PRO A 525 -23.43 27.06 2.63
CA PRO A 525 -24.08 26.55 3.84
C PRO A 525 -23.11 26.48 5.05
N SER A 526 -21.79 26.57 4.80
CA SER A 526 -20.74 26.56 5.82
C SER A 526 -19.87 27.80 5.75
N TRP A 527 -18.89 27.93 6.62
CA TRP A 527 -17.80 28.89 6.42
C TRP A 527 -17.03 28.59 5.14
N VAL A 528 -16.28 29.57 4.65
CA VAL A 528 -15.61 29.49 3.35
C VAL A 528 -14.24 28.84 3.51
N ALA A 529 -13.98 27.80 2.72
CA ALA A 529 -12.69 27.14 2.63
C ALA A 529 -12.44 26.60 1.21
N TRP A 530 -11.18 26.46 0.85
CA TRP A 530 -10.72 25.86 -0.40
C TRP A 530 -9.54 24.91 -0.12
N LYS A 531 -9.61 23.68 -0.63
CA LYS A 531 -8.48 22.74 -0.55
C LYS A 531 -7.40 23.13 -1.54
N GLU A 532 -7.78 23.41 -2.80
CA GLU A 532 -6.81 23.75 -3.83
C GLU A 532 -7.39 24.65 -4.91
N ILE A 533 -6.57 25.56 -5.43
CA ILE A 533 -6.87 26.42 -6.57
C ILE A 533 -5.79 26.22 -7.62
N GLN A 534 -6.16 25.63 -8.74
CA GLN A 534 -5.25 25.37 -9.86
C GLN A 534 -5.55 26.31 -11.01
N VAL A 535 -4.49 26.79 -11.65
CA VAL A 535 -4.55 27.71 -12.78
C VAL A 535 -3.68 27.16 -13.91
N LYS A 536 -4.29 26.83 -15.05
CA LYS A 536 -3.56 26.38 -16.24
C LYS A 536 -3.47 27.47 -17.29
N GLY A 537 -2.34 27.54 -17.94
CA GLY A 537 -2.07 28.54 -18.97
C GLY A 537 -0.60 28.61 -19.32
N GLU A 538 -0.22 29.68 -19.98
CA GLU A 538 1.14 29.96 -20.42
C GLU A 538 1.50 31.42 -20.19
N SER A 539 2.79 31.73 -20.09
CA SER A 539 3.25 33.13 -19.98
C SER A 539 2.75 33.93 -21.20
N ALA A 540 2.18 35.08 -20.95
CA ALA A 540 1.85 35.99 -22.03
C ALA A 540 3.13 36.45 -22.75
N PRO A 541 3.12 36.58 -24.09
CA PRO A 541 4.28 36.96 -24.87
C PRO A 541 4.81 38.35 -24.52
#